data_addbb4a17a35727800a00bd620ead764
#
_entry.id   addbb4a17a35727800a00bd620ead764
#
_cell.length_a   1.000
_cell.length_b   1.000
_cell.length_c   1.000
_cell.angle_alpha   90.00
_cell.angle_beta   90.00
_cell.angle_gamma   90.00
#
_symmetry.space_group_name_H-M   'P 1'
#
loop_
_entity.id
_entity.type
_entity.pdbx_description
1 polymer ?
#
loop_
_entity_poly.entity_id
_entity_poly.type
_entity_poly.pdbx_seq_one_letter_code
_entity_poly.pdbx_strand_id
1 'polypeptide(L)'
;MAKRLDEPYAPGKRTMLKIKHARTADVVALGYRVHASGAGVGSLLVGLYGDDGELRQVGGVSAFTAARRLELVDELEPLVERDADGEVVTGAGERSRFTGSKDVSFVRLRPERVLEVRYDQLEGARFRHTVQFERWRPDRDAASCTFAQLDQIAAYDLAAVLD
;
A
#
# COMPACT_ATOMS: atom_id res chain seq x y z
N MET A 1 0.83 -23.75 -3.74
CA MET A 1 0.14 -24.50 -2.66
C MET A 1 0.88 -25.81 -2.47
N ALA A 2 1.25 -26.13 -1.25
CA ALA A 2 1.91 -27.39 -0.91
C ALA A 2 0.94 -28.28 -0.12
N LYS A 3 0.90 -29.57 -0.45
CA LYS A 3 0.16 -30.60 0.29
C LYS A 3 1.17 -31.65 0.74
N ARG A 4 1.03 -32.14 1.97
CA ARG A 4 1.83 -33.28 2.41
C ARG A 4 1.45 -34.49 1.57
N LEU A 5 2.43 -35.22 1.09
CA LEU A 5 2.24 -36.40 0.22
C LEU A 5 1.67 -37.61 0.97
N ASP A 6 1.84 -37.64 2.29
CA ASP A 6 1.44 -38.70 3.21
C ASP A 6 0.06 -38.49 3.87
N GLU A 7 -0.62 -37.36 3.58
CA GLU A 7 -1.95 -37.10 4.13
C GLU A 7 -3.06 -37.55 3.18
N PRO A 8 -4.01 -38.38 3.64
CA PRO A 8 -5.17 -38.75 2.85
C PRO A 8 -6.09 -37.55 2.59
N TYR A 9 -6.84 -37.60 1.52
CA TYR A 9 -7.84 -36.58 1.22
C TYR A 9 -8.93 -36.56 2.31
N ALA A 10 -9.07 -35.45 3.02
CA ALA A 10 -10.07 -35.25 4.05
C ALA A 10 -11.07 -34.17 3.58
N PRO A 11 -12.31 -34.56 3.18
CA PRO A 11 -13.34 -33.59 2.77
C PRO A 11 -13.66 -32.60 3.90
N GLY A 12 -13.70 -31.30 3.59
CA GLY A 12 -14.04 -30.27 4.57
C GLY A 12 -12.92 -29.82 5.51
N LYS A 13 -11.74 -30.47 5.48
CA LYS A 13 -10.56 -30.04 6.24
C LYS A 13 -9.57 -29.31 5.33
N ARG A 14 -9.09 -28.17 5.81
CA ARG A 14 -8.07 -27.36 5.12
C ARG A 14 -6.67 -27.90 5.43
N THR A 15 -6.25 -28.93 4.71
CA THR A 15 -4.95 -29.60 4.90
C THR A 15 -3.85 -29.02 3.98
N MET A 16 -4.20 -28.09 3.10
CA MET A 16 -3.24 -27.46 2.18
C MET A 16 -2.58 -26.22 2.80
N LEU A 17 -1.26 -26.21 2.82
CA LEU A 17 -0.45 -25.04 3.14
C LEU A 17 -0.39 -24.11 1.91
N LYS A 18 -0.94 -22.91 2.05
CA LYS A 18 -0.76 -21.86 1.07
C LYS A 18 0.50 -21.07 1.43
N ILE A 19 1.61 -21.39 0.78
CA ILE A 19 2.84 -20.59 0.89
C ILE A 19 2.65 -19.34 0.02
N LYS A 20 2.52 -18.18 0.66
CA LYS A 20 2.47 -16.88 -0.03
C LYS A 20 3.84 -16.24 0.07
N HIS A 21 4.38 -15.79 -1.08
CA HIS A 21 5.52 -14.88 -1.06
C HIS A 21 5.06 -13.52 -0.56
N ALA A 22 5.69 -13.06 0.50
CA ALA A 22 5.61 -11.67 0.89
C ALA A 22 6.51 -10.86 -0.07
N ARG A 23 5.89 -10.14 -0.99
CA ARG A 23 6.57 -9.16 -1.82
C ARG A 23 6.49 -7.82 -1.12
N THR A 24 7.59 -7.07 -1.14
CA THR A 24 7.63 -5.70 -0.64
C THR A 24 7.96 -4.74 -1.76
N ALA A 25 7.49 -3.51 -1.61
CA ALA A 25 7.80 -2.40 -2.50
C ALA A 25 7.96 -1.12 -1.69
N ASP A 26 8.85 -0.23 -2.16
CA ASP A 26 8.96 1.11 -1.63
C ASP A 26 8.06 2.05 -2.43
N VAL A 27 7.12 2.68 -1.76
CA VAL A 27 6.11 3.54 -2.38
C VAL A 27 6.07 4.91 -1.72
N VAL A 28 5.55 5.89 -2.44
CA VAL A 28 5.45 7.28 -1.98
C VAL A 28 4.08 7.52 -1.34
N ALA A 29 4.05 8.16 -0.18
CA ALA A 29 2.82 8.62 0.43
C ALA A 29 2.26 9.82 -0.36
N LEU A 30 1.04 9.69 -0.89
CA LEU A 30 0.38 10.71 -1.72
C LEU A 30 -0.63 11.55 -0.95
N GLY A 31 -1.25 10.94 0.04
CA GLY A 31 -2.33 11.54 0.78
C GLY A 31 -2.98 10.55 1.72
N TYR A 32 -3.94 11.01 2.48
CA TYR A 32 -4.70 10.15 3.35
C TYR A 32 -6.18 10.51 3.39
N ARG A 33 -7.02 9.53 3.67
CA ARG A 33 -8.43 9.73 3.99
C ARG A 33 -8.62 9.71 5.49
N VAL A 34 -9.45 10.62 5.98
CA VAL A 34 -9.86 10.61 7.38
C VAL A 34 -10.69 9.36 7.66
N HIS A 35 -10.52 8.76 8.82
CA HIS A 35 -11.30 7.60 9.24
C HIS A 35 -12.78 7.95 9.38
N ALA A 36 -13.66 6.99 9.16
CA ALA A 36 -15.11 7.19 9.23
C ALA A 36 -15.62 7.70 10.60
N SER A 37 -14.86 7.52 11.67
CA SER A 37 -15.16 8.11 12.99
C SER A 37 -14.90 9.62 13.07
N GLY A 38 -14.35 10.23 12.01
CA GLY A 38 -13.96 11.64 11.98
C GLY A 38 -12.61 11.94 12.61
N ALA A 39 -11.90 10.93 13.13
CA ALA A 39 -10.59 11.11 13.77
C ALA A 39 -9.55 10.12 13.25
N GLY A 40 -8.35 10.61 13.00
CA GLY A 40 -7.22 9.80 12.57
C GLY A 40 -7.22 9.41 11.09
N VAL A 41 -6.15 8.80 10.66
CA VAL A 41 -5.95 8.32 9.29
C VAL A 41 -6.75 7.05 9.05
N GLY A 42 -7.72 7.09 8.15
CA GLY A 42 -8.51 5.93 7.73
C GLY A 42 -7.77 5.04 6.76
N SER A 43 -7.17 5.66 5.75
CA SER A 43 -6.29 5.00 4.78
C SER A 43 -5.24 5.96 4.27
N LEU A 44 -4.02 5.45 4.08
CA LEU A 44 -2.92 6.16 3.44
C LEU A 44 -2.89 5.77 1.96
N LEU A 45 -2.92 6.75 1.07
CA LEU A 45 -2.81 6.53 -0.37
C LEU A 45 -1.35 6.52 -0.78
N VAL A 46 -0.98 5.57 -1.64
CA VAL A 46 0.40 5.35 -2.05
C VAL A 46 0.55 5.33 -3.57
N GLY A 47 1.70 5.76 -4.05
CA GLY A 47 2.00 5.89 -5.47
C GLY A 47 3.40 5.47 -5.85
N LEU A 48 3.59 5.31 -7.16
CA LEU A 48 4.87 5.06 -7.82
C LEU A 48 5.04 5.97 -9.02
N TYR A 49 6.28 6.33 -9.31
CA TYR A 49 6.64 7.08 -10.49
C TYR A 49 6.66 6.17 -11.73
N GLY A 50 6.00 6.63 -12.80
CA GLY A 50 6.11 6.02 -14.12
C GLY A 50 7.41 6.43 -14.83
N ASP A 51 7.69 5.81 -15.99
CA ASP A 51 8.84 6.14 -16.83
C ASP A 51 8.79 7.57 -17.40
N ASP A 52 7.59 8.16 -17.44
CA ASP A 52 7.32 9.55 -17.82
C ASP A 52 7.58 10.55 -16.68
N GLY A 53 7.97 10.08 -15.49
CA GLY A 53 8.17 10.91 -14.29
C GLY A 53 6.88 11.31 -13.57
N GLU A 54 5.73 10.83 -14.02
CA GLU A 54 4.44 11.10 -13.39
C GLU A 54 4.17 10.16 -12.21
N LEU A 55 3.75 10.76 -11.09
CA LEU A 55 3.40 10.01 -9.89
C LEU A 55 1.96 9.51 -9.96
N ARG A 56 1.81 8.18 -9.97
CA ARG A 56 0.51 7.51 -10.10
C ARG A 56 0.12 6.79 -8.84
N GLN A 57 -1.13 6.95 -8.44
CA GLN A 57 -1.67 6.19 -7.31
C GLN A 57 -1.76 4.71 -7.67
N VAL A 58 -1.13 3.85 -6.86
CA VAL A 58 -1.09 2.39 -7.05
C VAL A 58 -1.89 1.60 -6.02
N GLY A 59 -2.29 2.24 -4.94
CA GLY A 59 -3.06 1.56 -3.90
C GLY A 59 -3.23 2.36 -2.62
N GLY A 60 -3.56 1.66 -1.55
CA GLY A 60 -3.71 2.26 -0.23
C GLY A 60 -3.45 1.27 0.90
N VAL A 61 -3.07 1.81 2.03
CA VAL A 61 -2.88 1.10 3.31
C VAL A 61 -4.01 1.49 4.26
N SER A 62 -4.74 0.53 4.81
CA SER A 62 -5.88 0.83 5.69
C SER A 62 -5.89 0.03 7.00
N ALA A 63 -5.06 -0.98 7.13
CA ALA A 63 -5.00 -1.87 8.30
C ALA A 63 -4.20 -1.24 9.46
N PHE A 64 -4.70 -0.13 10.00
CA PHE A 64 -4.09 0.53 11.16
C PHE A 64 -4.91 0.30 12.43
N THR A 65 -4.22 0.14 13.56
CA THR A 65 -4.86 0.19 14.88
C THR A 65 -5.38 1.58 15.19
N ALA A 66 -6.32 1.71 16.12
CA ALA A 66 -6.89 2.99 16.49
C ALA A 66 -5.82 3.99 16.98
N ALA A 67 -4.86 3.54 17.79
CA ALA A 67 -3.73 4.36 18.25
C ALA A 67 -2.88 4.82 17.06
N ARG A 68 -2.52 3.91 16.14
CA ARG A 68 -1.68 4.23 14.98
C ARG A 68 -2.35 5.24 14.04
N ARG A 69 -3.67 5.22 13.92
CA ARG A 69 -4.44 6.19 13.11
C ARG A 69 -4.25 7.62 13.60
N LEU A 70 -4.19 7.83 14.91
CA LEU A 70 -3.99 9.14 15.51
C LEU A 70 -2.53 9.59 15.37
N GLU A 71 -1.58 8.72 15.67
CA GLU A 71 -0.14 9.01 15.53
C GLU A 71 0.21 9.43 14.08
N LEU A 72 -0.40 8.77 13.09
CA LEU A 72 -0.17 9.09 11.68
C LEU A 72 -0.61 10.51 11.31
N VAL A 73 -1.61 11.08 11.99
CA VAL A 73 -2.00 12.49 11.74
C VAL A 73 -0.83 13.40 12.07
N ASP A 74 -0.24 13.25 13.26
CA ASP A 74 0.87 14.09 13.71
C ASP A 74 2.12 13.87 12.85
N GLU A 75 2.39 12.63 12.46
CA GLU A 75 3.53 12.28 11.59
C GLU A 75 3.41 12.84 10.17
N LEU A 76 2.19 12.97 9.65
CA LEU A 76 1.92 13.43 8.28
C LEU A 76 1.63 14.92 8.20
N GLU A 77 1.27 15.59 9.30
CA GLU A 77 0.95 17.02 9.33
C GLU A 77 2.02 17.91 8.67
N PRO A 78 3.33 17.69 8.88
CA PRO A 78 4.37 18.49 8.21
C PRO A 78 4.39 18.36 6.69
N LEU A 79 3.77 17.31 6.15
CA LEU A 79 3.73 17.03 4.71
C LEU A 79 2.40 17.44 4.07
N VAL A 80 1.43 17.86 4.85
CA VAL A 80 0.12 18.28 4.33
C VAL A 80 0.30 19.45 3.36
N GLU A 81 -0.19 19.27 2.16
CA GLU A 81 -0.16 20.31 1.13
C GLU A 81 -1.19 21.40 1.46
N ARG A 82 -0.73 22.65 1.48
CA ARG A 82 -1.56 23.81 1.76
C ARG A 82 -1.48 24.80 0.60
N ASP A 83 -2.58 25.45 0.32
CA ASP A 83 -2.64 26.49 -0.70
C ASP A 83 -2.07 27.84 -0.21
N ALA A 84 -2.17 28.86 -1.04
CA ALA A 84 -1.66 30.19 -0.73
C ALA A 84 -2.35 30.87 0.47
N ASP A 85 -3.57 30.45 0.80
CA ASP A 85 -4.34 30.95 1.94
C ASP A 85 -4.12 30.11 3.22
N GLY A 86 -3.29 29.06 3.12
CA GLY A 86 -2.98 28.14 4.22
C GLY A 86 -4.01 27.01 4.42
N GLU A 87 -5.00 26.93 3.54
CA GLU A 87 -6.03 25.89 3.58
C GLU A 87 -5.49 24.54 3.08
N VAL A 88 -6.00 23.45 3.65
CA VAL A 88 -5.60 22.10 3.28
C VAL A 88 -6.06 21.77 1.86
N VAL A 89 -5.13 21.37 1.02
CA VAL A 89 -5.43 20.94 -0.35
C VAL A 89 -5.99 19.51 -0.32
N THR A 90 -7.17 19.35 -0.91
CA THR A 90 -7.78 18.03 -1.06
C THR A 90 -7.72 17.56 -2.50
N GLY A 91 -7.54 16.24 -2.66
CA GLY A 91 -7.60 15.57 -3.95
C GLY A 91 -8.92 14.83 -4.12
N ALA A 92 -9.33 14.65 -5.37
CA ALA A 92 -10.45 13.77 -5.71
C ALA A 92 -9.90 12.36 -5.96
N GLY A 93 -10.30 11.41 -5.13
CA GLY A 93 -9.96 9.99 -5.34
C GLY A 93 -10.74 9.41 -6.51
N GLU A 94 -10.20 8.36 -7.10
CA GLU A 94 -10.93 7.62 -8.14
C GLU A 94 -12.14 6.89 -7.56
N ARG A 95 -13.27 7.04 -8.23
CA ARG A 95 -14.48 6.28 -7.91
C ARG A 95 -14.39 4.89 -8.52
N SER A 96 -14.52 3.86 -7.70
CA SER A 96 -14.71 2.48 -8.16
C SER A 96 -16.18 2.10 -8.13
N ARG A 97 -16.55 1.03 -8.82
CA ARG A 97 -17.92 0.47 -8.79
C ARG A 97 -18.40 0.15 -7.37
N PHE A 98 -17.48 -0.04 -6.43
CA PHE A 98 -17.77 -0.40 -5.04
C PHE A 98 -17.82 0.82 -4.11
N THR A 99 -17.48 2.00 -4.58
CA THR A 99 -17.41 3.21 -3.74
C THR A 99 -18.80 3.83 -3.52
N GLY A 100 -19.74 3.60 -4.43
CA GLY A 100 -21.10 4.16 -4.34
C GLY A 100 -21.10 5.68 -4.20
N SER A 101 -21.89 6.20 -3.26
CA SER A 101 -22.00 7.63 -2.93
C SER A 101 -20.97 8.09 -1.88
N LYS A 102 -20.01 7.24 -1.48
CA LYS A 102 -19.02 7.62 -0.47
C LYS A 102 -18.13 8.75 -0.97
N ASP A 103 -17.80 9.65 -0.07
CA ASP A 103 -16.79 10.67 -0.32
C ASP A 103 -15.43 9.99 -0.56
N VAL A 104 -14.85 10.26 -1.73
CA VAL A 104 -13.56 9.73 -2.15
C VAL A 104 -12.45 10.79 -2.06
N SER A 105 -12.74 11.95 -1.47
CA SER A 105 -11.74 12.98 -1.23
C SER A 105 -10.66 12.51 -0.26
N PHE A 106 -9.51 13.13 -0.35
CA PHE A 106 -8.38 12.83 0.53
C PHE A 106 -7.54 14.11 0.75
N VAL A 107 -6.89 14.19 1.89
CA VAL A 107 -5.89 15.21 2.20
C VAL A 107 -4.63 14.91 1.39
N ARG A 108 -4.19 15.88 0.59
CA ARG A 108 -2.96 15.73 -0.20
C ARG A 108 -1.71 15.91 0.65
N LEU A 109 -0.70 15.11 0.36
CA LEU A 109 0.63 15.23 0.95
C LEU A 109 1.64 15.58 -0.13
N ARG A 110 2.64 16.37 0.24
CA ARG A 110 3.83 16.54 -0.60
C ARG A 110 4.50 15.18 -0.75
N PRO A 111 4.88 14.76 -1.97
CA PRO A 111 5.37 13.42 -2.27
C PRO A 111 6.84 13.25 -1.85
N GLU A 112 7.12 13.42 -0.58
CA GLU A 112 8.47 13.41 -0.02
C GLU A 112 8.74 12.17 0.85
N ARG A 113 7.68 11.52 1.36
CA ARG A 113 7.83 10.42 2.32
C ARG A 113 7.62 9.08 1.68
N VAL A 114 8.60 8.21 1.87
CA VAL A 114 8.60 6.83 1.35
C VAL A 114 8.28 5.85 2.47
N LEU A 115 7.51 4.82 2.14
CA LEU A 115 7.24 3.69 3.01
C LEU A 115 7.43 2.37 2.27
N GLU A 116 7.87 1.36 2.99
CA GLU A 116 7.85 -0.02 2.52
C GLU A 116 6.50 -0.64 2.82
N VAL A 117 5.92 -1.26 1.81
CA VAL A 117 4.64 -1.95 1.91
C VAL A 117 4.76 -3.40 1.48
N ARG A 118 3.99 -4.27 2.11
CA ARG A 118 3.82 -5.66 1.68
C ARG A 118 2.59 -5.78 0.81
N TYR A 119 2.73 -6.44 -0.33
CA TYR A 119 1.65 -6.64 -1.27
C TYR A 119 1.57 -8.09 -1.77
N ASP A 120 0.39 -8.52 -2.20
CA ASP A 120 0.16 -9.87 -2.74
C ASP A 120 0.39 -9.91 -4.26
N GLN A 121 -0.24 -8.99 -4.99
CA GLN A 121 -0.27 -9.00 -6.44
C GLN A 121 -0.49 -7.61 -7.01
N LEU A 122 0.15 -7.33 -8.14
CA LEU A 122 -0.12 -6.17 -8.98
C LEU A 122 -1.04 -6.59 -10.13
N GLU A 123 -2.07 -5.81 -10.40
CA GLU A 123 -2.92 -5.92 -11.58
C GLU A 123 -2.82 -4.63 -12.40
N GLY A 124 -2.23 -4.73 -13.59
CA GLY A 124 -1.91 -3.55 -14.37
C GLY A 124 -0.98 -2.62 -13.60
N ALA A 125 -1.41 -1.37 -13.40
CA ALA A 125 -0.65 -0.35 -12.67
C ALA A 125 -1.09 -0.20 -11.20
N ARG A 126 -1.83 -1.15 -10.62
CA ARG A 126 -2.38 -1.02 -9.25
C ARG A 126 -2.24 -2.32 -8.45
N PHE A 127 -2.08 -2.17 -7.15
CA PHE A 127 -2.19 -3.32 -6.25
C PHE A 127 -3.63 -3.82 -6.21
N ARG A 128 -3.79 -5.13 -6.36
CA ARG A 128 -5.10 -5.78 -6.38
C ARG A 128 -5.88 -5.60 -5.08
N HIS A 129 -5.18 -5.61 -3.95
CA HIS A 129 -5.73 -5.48 -2.61
C HIS A 129 -5.06 -4.34 -1.85
N THR A 130 -5.64 -3.93 -0.72
CA THR A 130 -4.97 -3.05 0.23
C THR A 130 -3.65 -3.67 0.66
N VAL A 131 -2.60 -2.85 0.63
CA VAL A 131 -1.27 -3.26 1.03
C VAL A 131 -1.06 -3.05 2.54
N GLN A 132 -0.06 -3.71 3.10
CA GLN A 132 0.25 -3.61 4.52
C GLN A 132 1.44 -2.69 4.73
N PHE A 133 1.34 -1.80 5.70
CA PHE A 133 2.45 -0.95 6.13
C PHE A 133 3.50 -1.80 6.85
N GLU A 134 4.76 -1.72 6.40
CA GLU A 134 5.89 -2.36 7.06
C GLU A 134 6.70 -1.35 7.86
N ARG A 135 7.19 -0.30 7.23
CA ARG A 135 7.97 0.76 7.87
C ARG A 135 8.12 2.01 7.00
N TRP A 136 8.47 3.12 7.62
CA TRP A 136 8.95 4.28 6.90
C TRP A 136 10.36 4.04 6.36
N ARG A 137 10.67 4.64 5.20
CA ARG A 137 11.96 4.56 4.53
C ARG A 137 12.57 5.97 4.39
N PRO A 138 13.11 6.56 5.49
CA PRO A 138 13.75 7.88 5.43
C PRO A 138 15.06 7.86 4.63
N ASP A 139 15.63 6.69 4.42
CA ASP A 139 16.83 6.42 3.62
C ASP A 139 16.57 6.37 2.11
N ARG A 140 15.30 6.44 1.68
CA ARG A 140 14.91 6.29 0.28
C ARG A 140 14.39 7.60 -0.29
N ASP A 141 14.89 7.96 -1.49
CA ASP A 141 14.37 9.09 -2.25
C ASP A 141 13.03 8.72 -2.92
N ALA A 142 12.04 9.63 -2.81
CA ALA A 142 10.72 9.42 -3.40
C ALA A 142 10.78 9.23 -4.93
N ALA A 143 11.62 9.99 -5.63
CA ALA A 143 11.78 9.88 -7.08
C ALA A 143 12.33 8.53 -7.53
N SER A 144 13.01 7.79 -6.63
CA SER A 144 13.52 6.43 -6.91
C SER A 144 12.45 5.35 -6.82
N CYS A 145 11.26 5.66 -6.31
CA CYS A 145 10.16 4.72 -6.15
C CYS A 145 9.38 4.59 -7.46
N THR A 146 9.86 3.75 -8.35
CA THR A 146 9.32 3.53 -9.70
C THR A 146 8.67 2.15 -9.84
N PHE A 147 7.90 1.96 -10.91
CA PHE A 147 7.32 0.66 -11.26
C PHE A 147 8.37 -0.42 -11.57
N ALA A 148 9.58 -0.04 -11.99
CA ALA A 148 10.65 -0.97 -12.32
C ALA A 148 11.04 -1.92 -11.18
N GLN A 149 10.88 -1.51 -9.93
CA GLN A 149 11.13 -2.38 -8.78
C GLN A 149 10.16 -3.58 -8.69
N LEU A 150 8.98 -3.48 -9.31
CA LEU A 150 7.94 -4.51 -9.29
C LEU A 150 8.17 -5.60 -10.34
N ASP A 151 8.95 -5.31 -11.37
CA ASP A 151 9.30 -6.24 -12.45
C ASP A 151 10.39 -7.23 -12.04
N GLN A 152 10.99 -7.07 -10.87
CA GLN A 152 11.98 -8.02 -10.36
C GLN A 152 11.27 -9.32 -9.96
N ILE A 153 11.36 -10.31 -10.83
CA ILE A 153 11.01 -11.69 -10.51
C ILE A 153 11.99 -12.12 -9.42
N ALA A 154 11.47 -12.41 -8.23
CA ALA A 154 12.29 -13.02 -7.19
C ALA A 154 12.87 -14.32 -7.76
N ALA A 155 14.16 -14.35 -7.96
CA ALA A 155 14.85 -15.56 -8.39
C ALA A 155 14.66 -16.60 -7.27
N TYR A 156 13.91 -17.66 -7.58
CA TYR A 156 13.72 -18.79 -6.70
C TYR A 156 14.95 -19.69 -6.73
N ASP A 157 15.58 -19.85 -5.62
CA ASP A 157 16.42 -21.03 -5.40
C ASP A 157 15.54 -22.16 -4.85
N LEU A 158 15.01 -22.96 -5.78
CA LEU A 158 14.23 -24.16 -5.44
C LEU A 158 15.03 -25.15 -4.59
N ALA A 159 16.36 -25.14 -4.67
CA ALA A 159 17.21 -26.00 -3.89
C ALA A 159 17.18 -25.65 -2.39
N ALA A 160 17.04 -24.37 -2.04
CA ALA A 160 16.96 -23.92 -0.65
C ALA A 160 15.62 -24.23 0.04
N VAL A 161 14.62 -24.71 -0.71
CA VAL A 161 13.27 -25.01 -0.18
C VAL A 161 13.03 -26.51 -0.04
N LEU A 162 13.91 -27.34 -0.61
CA LEU A 162 13.76 -28.80 -0.67
C LEU A 162 14.70 -29.56 0.28
N ASP A 163 15.50 -28.85 1.08
CA ASP A 163 16.26 -29.40 2.21
C ASP A 163 15.42 -29.34 3.54
#